data_1c96acf44d804b270da211d2c760b88e
#
_entry.id   1c96acf44d804b270da211d2c760b88e
#
_cell.length_a   1.000
_cell.length_b   1.000
_cell.length_c   1.000
_cell.angle_alpha   90.00
_cell.angle_beta   90.00
_cell.angle_gamma   90.00
#
_symmetry.space_group_name_H-M   'P 1'
#
loop_
_entity.id
_entity.type
_entity.pdbx_description
1 polymer ?
#
loop_
_entity_poly.entity_id
_entity_poly.type
_entity_poly.pdbx_seq_one_letter_code
_entity_poly.pdbx_strand_id
1 'polypeptide(L)'
;MKIRSKVLIVTLPLLVLPLVLIGFTSFISAKNGITRVTKEFLSYKTTEMYKYCRRQQDILVDTGLINQEAYQELAKKSAFEYTDVIRLSETGYFTILDGAGNILIPEKEIKSIADLDMFAEMREKQNGLINFTLQDENRIGYYIYFEPWDWYILLSELEATFYQDANNIRGQVAYTLGLTSLFAVGLIFFFIKKLTDPIKHVVGTMKTIITSSDLSKRVRVEYNDEIGYLATWFNRMVGDLETAYNQVKQYAYKSVLAKNNEERIRHIFQKYVPGEVIDQVLEFKGEKLLIGKKQEATILFSDIRSFTSISEKLSAEELVTSLNTYFNIMVGIIIEHTGIIDKFIGDAIMAIYGAPVTHDDDPLQATVTALEMIRALDGFNKKQSRIGRPVFRIGVGLNTGEVVVGNIGSSQKLDYTCIGDAVNLASRLEGLTKLYGVPIIISENTYGNLNGEIQAREIDAVRVKGKLQPVRIYQPYLEETGRMVEGYGIFSEAIELYREMKFEESLKRFMKSNDIIKQDVPSSLYIDRCKELIQNPPAEDWDGVFTAKTK
;
A
#
# COMPACT_ATOMS: atom_id res chain seq x y z
N MET A 1 0.34 -62.19 -24.80
CA MET A 1 0.80 -61.49 -23.57
C MET A 1 -0.05 -61.95 -22.39
N LYS A 2 0.55 -62.53 -21.34
CA LYS A 2 -0.19 -63.00 -20.15
C LYS A 2 -0.89 -61.84 -19.46
N ILE A 3 -2.09 -62.07 -18.89
CA ILE A 3 -2.89 -61.05 -18.20
C ILE A 3 -2.04 -60.25 -17.21
N ARG A 4 -1.07 -60.90 -16.53
CA ARG A 4 -0.07 -60.27 -15.65
C ARG A 4 0.73 -59.12 -16.33
N SER A 5 1.17 -59.35 -17.56
CA SER A 5 1.98 -58.35 -18.30
C SER A 5 1.09 -57.22 -18.83
N LYS A 6 -0.18 -57.50 -19.18
CA LYS A 6 -1.13 -56.44 -19.60
C LYS A 6 -1.53 -55.54 -18.43
N VAL A 7 -1.75 -56.12 -17.25
CA VAL A 7 -2.05 -55.37 -16.03
C VAL A 7 -0.84 -54.51 -15.64
N LEU A 8 0.38 -55.05 -15.70
CA LEU A 8 1.60 -54.32 -15.36
C LEU A 8 1.87 -53.17 -16.31
N ILE A 9 1.62 -53.33 -17.62
CA ILE A 9 1.83 -52.27 -18.63
C ILE A 9 0.80 -51.17 -18.53
N VAL A 10 -0.42 -51.45 -18.05
CA VAL A 10 -1.49 -50.43 -17.93
C VAL A 10 -1.44 -49.73 -16.58
N THR A 11 -1.19 -50.50 -15.49
CA THR A 11 -1.23 -49.92 -14.13
C THR A 11 0.03 -49.16 -13.75
N LEU A 12 1.22 -49.59 -14.26
CA LEU A 12 2.47 -48.92 -13.92
C LEU A 12 2.55 -47.47 -14.40
N PRO A 13 2.23 -47.15 -15.67
CA PRO A 13 2.22 -45.76 -16.13
C PRO A 13 1.17 -44.90 -15.42
N LEU A 14 -0.01 -45.47 -15.13
CA LEU A 14 -1.11 -44.74 -14.50
C LEU A 14 -0.79 -44.39 -13.04
N LEU A 15 0.09 -45.12 -12.39
CA LEU A 15 0.57 -44.87 -11.04
C LEU A 15 1.81 -43.95 -11.03
N VAL A 16 2.73 -44.17 -11.96
CA VAL A 16 3.97 -43.40 -12.00
C VAL A 16 3.79 -42.04 -12.66
N LEU A 17 3.00 -41.94 -13.72
CA LEU A 17 2.84 -40.72 -14.49
C LEU A 17 2.12 -39.57 -13.70
N PRO A 18 1.01 -39.85 -12.97
CA PRO A 18 0.41 -38.83 -12.08
C PRO A 18 1.32 -38.43 -10.92
N LEU A 19 2.06 -39.41 -10.33
CA LEU A 19 3.02 -39.11 -9.28
C LEU A 19 4.13 -38.19 -9.77
N VAL A 20 4.66 -38.45 -10.98
CA VAL A 20 5.67 -37.60 -11.62
C VAL A 20 5.07 -36.22 -11.93
N LEU A 21 3.84 -36.19 -12.46
CA LEU A 21 3.16 -34.95 -12.81
C LEU A 21 2.86 -34.07 -11.56
N ILE A 22 2.35 -34.69 -10.49
CA ILE A 22 2.11 -34.05 -9.21
C ILE A 22 3.43 -33.56 -8.60
N GLY A 23 4.48 -34.37 -8.64
CA GLY A 23 5.80 -33.98 -8.16
C GLY A 23 6.37 -32.81 -8.94
N PHE A 24 6.23 -32.82 -10.26
CA PHE A 24 6.71 -31.75 -11.14
C PHE A 24 5.92 -30.45 -10.92
N THR A 25 4.59 -30.52 -10.88
CA THR A 25 3.74 -29.35 -10.63
C THR A 25 3.92 -28.80 -9.22
N SER A 26 4.05 -29.68 -8.21
CA SER A 26 4.34 -29.29 -6.83
C SER A 26 5.69 -28.57 -6.70
N PHE A 27 6.72 -29.09 -7.39
CA PHE A 27 8.04 -28.46 -7.42
C PHE A 27 7.98 -27.06 -8.06
N ILE A 28 7.31 -26.93 -9.22
CA ILE A 28 7.16 -25.62 -9.88
C ILE A 28 6.39 -24.65 -8.99
N SER A 29 5.29 -25.11 -8.39
CA SER A 29 4.46 -24.28 -7.51
C SER A 29 5.23 -23.83 -6.27
N ALA A 30 5.97 -24.74 -5.63
CA ALA A 30 6.82 -24.42 -4.48
C ALA A 30 7.94 -23.44 -4.85
N LYS A 31 8.63 -23.68 -5.97
CA LYS A 31 9.66 -22.78 -6.50
C LYS A 31 9.10 -21.38 -6.74
N ASN A 32 7.96 -21.29 -7.41
CA ASN A 32 7.32 -20.00 -7.69
C ASN A 32 6.84 -19.31 -6.40
N GLY A 33 6.28 -20.08 -5.46
CA GLY A 33 5.85 -19.60 -4.16
C GLY A 33 7.01 -19.07 -3.32
N ILE A 34 8.08 -19.86 -3.17
CA ILE A 34 9.30 -19.45 -2.45
C ILE A 34 9.91 -18.23 -3.13
N THR A 35 10.06 -18.24 -4.46
CA THR A 35 10.59 -17.12 -5.21
C THR A 35 9.77 -15.85 -4.96
N ARG A 36 8.45 -15.93 -4.93
CA ARG A 36 7.57 -14.80 -4.62
C ARG A 36 7.77 -14.29 -3.21
N VAL A 37 7.74 -15.18 -2.22
CA VAL A 37 7.90 -14.82 -0.79
C VAL A 37 9.26 -14.18 -0.54
N THR A 38 10.32 -14.73 -1.12
CA THR A 38 11.67 -14.18 -0.94
C THR A 38 11.81 -12.82 -1.63
N LYS A 39 11.20 -12.65 -2.81
CA LYS A 39 11.12 -11.35 -3.47
C LYS A 39 10.36 -10.31 -2.65
N GLU A 40 9.22 -10.70 -2.09
CA GLU A 40 8.45 -9.86 -1.18
C GLU A 40 9.25 -9.52 0.08
N PHE A 41 10.02 -10.47 0.62
CA PHE A 41 10.91 -10.25 1.75
C PHE A 41 12.01 -9.23 1.43
N LEU A 42 12.71 -9.38 0.29
CA LEU A 42 13.74 -8.42 -0.13
C LEU A 42 13.13 -7.03 -0.31
N SER A 43 11.99 -6.92 -0.98
CA SER A 43 11.27 -5.67 -1.18
C SER A 43 10.85 -5.03 0.15
N TYR A 44 10.27 -5.82 1.05
CA TYR A 44 9.85 -5.36 2.37
C TYR A 44 11.03 -4.83 3.19
N LYS A 45 12.13 -5.58 3.25
CA LYS A 45 13.33 -5.21 4.02
C LYS A 45 14.04 -3.98 3.44
N THR A 46 14.09 -3.87 2.14
CA THR A 46 14.63 -2.66 1.49
C THR A 46 13.74 -1.44 1.76
N THR A 47 12.42 -1.64 1.75
CA THR A 47 11.46 -0.58 2.09
C THR A 47 11.56 -0.18 3.58
N GLU A 48 11.82 -1.13 4.47
CA GLU A 48 12.08 -0.87 5.91
C GLU A 48 13.28 0.05 6.08
N MET A 49 14.37 -0.24 5.38
CA MET A 49 15.58 0.60 5.36
C MET A 49 15.31 1.99 4.76
N TYR A 50 14.63 2.05 3.63
CA TYR A 50 14.21 3.30 3.00
C TYR A 50 13.39 4.19 3.95
N LYS A 51 12.41 3.61 4.65
CA LYS A 51 11.60 4.32 5.65
C LYS A 51 12.43 4.83 6.81
N TYR A 52 13.47 4.10 7.21
CA TYR A 52 14.41 4.55 8.23
C TYR A 52 15.20 5.76 7.74
N CYS A 53 15.80 5.69 6.53
CA CYS A 53 16.51 6.83 5.93
C CYS A 53 15.61 8.06 5.84
N ARG A 54 14.36 7.87 5.42
CA ARG A 54 13.38 8.94 5.33
C ARG A 54 13.11 9.58 6.68
N ARG A 55 12.92 8.77 7.72
CA ARG A 55 12.72 9.25 9.09
C ARG A 55 13.92 10.05 9.60
N GLN A 56 15.14 9.61 9.30
CA GLN A 56 16.36 10.36 9.64
C GLN A 56 16.41 11.71 8.90
N GLN A 57 16.05 11.73 7.64
CA GLN A 57 15.94 12.95 6.85
C GLN A 57 14.85 13.90 7.40
N ASP A 58 13.69 13.37 7.72
CA ASP A 58 12.58 14.14 8.29
C ASP A 58 13.00 14.81 9.62
N ILE A 59 13.73 14.09 10.48
CA ILE A 59 14.31 14.63 11.72
C ILE A 59 15.22 15.83 11.42
N LEU A 60 16.09 15.74 10.41
CA LEU A 60 16.97 16.84 10.02
C LEU A 60 16.20 18.07 9.53
N VAL A 61 15.11 17.83 8.80
CA VAL A 61 14.21 18.89 8.31
C VAL A 61 13.48 19.56 9.47
N ASP A 62 12.82 18.74 10.32
CA ASP A 62 12.01 19.20 11.43
C ASP A 62 12.86 19.97 12.48
N THR A 63 14.12 19.60 12.64
CA THR A 63 15.07 20.25 13.55
C THR A 63 15.79 21.45 12.92
N GLY A 64 15.57 21.73 11.61
CA GLY A 64 16.26 22.81 10.89
C GLY A 64 17.76 22.54 10.66
N LEU A 65 18.22 21.29 10.91
CA LEU A 65 19.63 20.92 10.83
C LEU A 65 20.06 20.41 9.45
N ILE A 66 19.13 20.40 8.49
CA ILE A 66 19.36 19.85 7.15
C ILE A 66 20.53 20.47 6.39
N ASN A 67 20.86 21.73 6.67
CA ASN A 67 21.98 22.42 6.00
C ASN A 67 23.30 22.31 6.76
N GLN A 68 23.34 21.56 7.87
CA GLN A 68 24.54 21.32 8.66
C GLN A 68 25.14 19.97 8.31
N GLU A 69 26.27 19.98 7.62
CA GLU A 69 26.96 18.79 7.11
C GLU A 69 27.21 17.73 8.20
N ALA A 70 27.63 18.17 9.38
CA ALA A 70 27.90 17.27 10.51
C ALA A 70 26.68 16.45 10.95
N TYR A 71 25.48 17.04 10.93
CA TYR A 71 24.24 16.33 11.29
C TYR A 71 23.72 15.46 10.16
N GLN A 72 23.92 15.88 8.91
CA GLN A 72 23.65 15.02 7.76
C GLN A 72 24.52 13.76 7.80
N GLU A 73 25.81 13.91 8.05
CA GLU A 73 26.73 12.77 8.17
C GLU A 73 26.39 11.88 9.36
N LEU A 74 25.93 12.44 10.47
CA LEU A 74 25.44 11.67 11.62
C LEU A 74 24.18 10.87 11.26
N ALA A 75 23.24 11.47 10.54
CA ALA A 75 22.02 10.80 10.08
C ALA A 75 22.33 9.66 9.11
N LYS A 76 23.24 9.89 8.17
CA LYS A 76 23.74 8.85 7.24
C LYS A 76 24.46 7.73 7.99
N LYS A 77 25.31 8.08 8.98
CA LYS A 77 25.97 7.08 9.83
C LYS A 77 24.96 6.23 10.59
N SER A 78 23.93 6.84 11.18
CA SER A 78 22.85 6.12 11.85
C SER A 78 22.10 5.19 10.89
N ALA A 79 21.96 5.58 9.62
CA ALA A 79 21.38 4.73 8.60
C ALA A 79 22.29 3.54 8.26
N PHE A 80 23.62 3.72 8.21
CA PHE A 80 24.55 2.60 8.06
C PHE A 80 24.49 1.63 9.24
N GLU A 81 24.49 2.14 10.47
CA GLU A 81 24.38 1.31 11.68
C GLU A 81 23.03 0.55 11.73
N TYR A 82 21.98 1.12 11.16
CA TYR A 82 20.68 0.46 11.10
C TYR A 82 20.66 -0.73 10.15
N THR A 83 21.54 -0.81 9.15
CA THR A 83 21.66 -2.00 8.29
C THR A 83 21.97 -3.26 9.08
N ASP A 84 22.74 -3.14 10.17
CA ASP A 84 23.13 -4.25 11.04
C ASP A 84 21.99 -4.66 12.00
N VAL A 85 21.05 -3.74 12.26
CA VAL A 85 19.88 -4.00 13.11
C VAL A 85 18.81 -4.80 12.38
N ILE A 86 18.72 -4.61 11.07
CA ILE A 86 17.72 -5.33 10.26
C ILE A 86 18.13 -6.80 10.14
N ARG A 87 17.31 -7.69 10.71
CA ARG A 87 17.55 -9.12 10.57
C ARG A 87 17.40 -9.55 9.13
N LEU A 88 18.50 -10.04 8.56
CA LEU A 88 18.62 -10.57 7.21
C LEU A 88 18.89 -12.08 7.24
N SER A 89 18.92 -12.71 6.07
CA SER A 89 19.43 -14.06 5.88
C SER A 89 20.96 -14.13 6.11
N GLU A 90 21.50 -15.34 6.20
CA GLU A 90 22.95 -15.53 6.44
C GLU A 90 23.85 -14.90 5.35
N THR A 91 23.36 -14.83 4.11
CA THR A 91 24.12 -14.30 2.96
C THR A 91 23.58 -12.96 2.45
N GLY A 92 22.50 -12.47 3.07
CA GLY A 92 21.90 -11.19 2.75
C GLY A 92 22.67 -10.04 3.37
N TYR A 93 22.89 -8.98 2.60
CA TYR A 93 23.46 -7.74 3.13
C TYR A 93 22.96 -6.53 2.33
N PHE A 94 22.96 -5.39 3.02
CA PHE A 94 22.73 -4.13 2.37
C PHE A 94 23.99 -3.62 1.68
N THR A 95 23.81 -3.05 0.50
CA THR A 95 24.79 -2.22 -0.19
C THR A 95 24.15 -0.87 -0.42
N ILE A 96 24.79 0.20 0.03
CA ILE A 96 24.34 1.56 -0.23
C ILE A 96 25.30 2.20 -1.20
N LEU A 97 24.76 2.75 -2.27
CA LEU A 97 25.53 3.36 -3.36
C LEU A 97 25.11 4.82 -3.48
N ASP A 98 26.05 5.68 -3.83
CA ASP A 98 25.73 7.04 -4.25
C ASP A 98 25.21 7.10 -5.69
N GLY A 99 24.77 8.27 -6.14
CA GLY A 99 24.27 8.49 -7.49
C GLY A 99 25.31 8.27 -8.60
N ALA A 100 26.59 8.16 -8.26
CA ALA A 100 27.69 7.81 -9.16
C ALA A 100 27.99 6.30 -9.18
N GLY A 101 27.37 5.51 -8.29
CA GLY A 101 27.59 4.08 -8.16
C GLY A 101 28.74 3.68 -7.24
N ASN A 102 29.24 4.61 -6.44
CA ASN A 102 30.25 4.30 -5.44
C ASN A 102 29.60 3.63 -4.23
N ILE A 103 30.22 2.58 -3.71
CA ILE A 103 29.75 1.88 -2.52
C ILE A 103 30.12 2.71 -1.29
N LEU A 104 29.10 3.07 -0.50
CA LEU A 104 29.25 3.88 0.69
C LEU A 104 29.48 3.06 1.97
N ILE A 105 29.14 1.76 1.96
CA ILE A 105 29.42 0.82 3.07
C ILE A 105 30.75 0.13 2.80
N PRO A 106 31.78 0.34 3.62
CA PRO A 106 33.19 0.04 3.26
C PRO A 106 33.63 -1.40 3.53
N GLU A 107 32.77 -2.39 3.70
CA GLU A 107 33.19 -3.75 4.12
C GLU A 107 33.76 -4.64 3.01
N LYS A 108 33.81 -4.20 1.76
CA LYS A 108 34.28 -5.04 0.64
C LYS A 108 35.28 -4.32 -0.26
N GLU A 109 36.17 -5.09 -0.86
CA GLU A 109 37.24 -4.62 -1.78
C GLU A 109 36.74 -3.84 -3.01
N ILE A 110 35.45 -3.96 -3.34
CA ILE A 110 34.82 -3.23 -4.42
C ILE A 110 34.40 -1.84 -3.94
N LYS A 111 34.94 -0.82 -4.58
CA LYS A 111 34.70 0.59 -4.25
C LYS A 111 33.56 1.21 -5.07
N SER A 112 33.22 0.66 -6.23
CA SER A 112 32.20 1.21 -7.11
C SER A 112 31.63 0.12 -8.03
N ILE A 113 30.37 0.28 -8.45
CA ILE A 113 29.67 -0.53 -9.45
C ILE A 113 29.17 0.31 -10.64
N ALA A 114 29.64 1.56 -10.78
CA ALA A 114 29.14 2.50 -11.80
C ALA A 114 29.25 1.97 -13.25
N ASP A 115 30.26 1.15 -13.51
CA ASP A 115 30.55 0.57 -14.82
C ASP A 115 29.80 -0.76 -15.09
N LEU A 116 29.01 -1.27 -14.13
CA LEU A 116 28.23 -2.48 -14.33
C LEU A 116 26.84 -2.15 -14.94
N ASP A 117 26.39 -2.97 -15.87
CA ASP A 117 25.06 -2.88 -16.48
C ASP A 117 23.93 -2.77 -15.45
N MET A 118 24.11 -3.43 -14.31
CA MET A 118 23.24 -3.38 -13.15
C MET A 118 22.96 -1.94 -12.68
N PHE A 119 23.98 -1.08 -12.59
CA PHE A 119 23.79 0.28 -12.09
C PHE A 119 23.05 1.17 -13.10
N ALA A 120 23.26 0.92 -14.39
CA ALA A 120 22.48 1.58 -15.44
C ALA A 120 20.97 1.27 -15.33
N GLU A 121 20.62 -0.01 -15.10
CA GLU A 121 19.22 -0.43 -14.86
C GLU A 121 18.63 0.22 -13.60
N MET A 122 19.43 0.29 -12.51
CA MET A 122 18.99 0.90 -11.25
C MET A 122 18.68 2.39 -11.42
N ARG A 123 19.49 3.10 -12.21
CA ARG A 123 19.28 4.54 -12.50
C ARG A 123 18.01 4.79 -13.33
N GLU A 124 17.72 3.91 -14.29
CA GLU A 124 16.56 4.06 -15.16
C GLU A 124 15.25 3.81 -14.38
N LYS A 125 15.21 2.73 -13.58
CA LYS A 125 13.96 2.26 -12.95
C LYS A 125 13.73 2.79 -11.53
N GLN A 126 14.77 3.28 -10.85
CA GLN A 126 14.79 3.83 -9.48
C GLN A 126 14.37 2.87 -8.36
N ASN A 127 13.63 1.83 -8.61
CA ASN A 127 13.33 0.74 -7.69
C ASN A 127 13.01 -0.54 -8.45
N GLY A 128 13.29 -1.67 -7.87
CA GLY A 128 12.94 -2.95 -8.47
C GLY A 128 13.82 -4.09 -8.00
N LEU A 129 13.52 -5.24 -8.59
CA LEU A 129 14.36 -6.44 -8.46
C LEU A 129 15.45 -6.40 -9.51
N ILE A 130 16.64 -6.87 -9.11
CA ILE A 130 17.79 -6.95 -9.99
C ILE A 130 18.55 -8.26 -9.74
N ASN A 131 18.99 -8.87 -10.85
CA ASN A 131 19.90 -10.00 -10.81
C ASN A 131 21.24 -9.53 -11.33
N PHE A 132 22.31 -9.82 -10.65
CA PHE A 132 23.64 -9.39 -11.00
C PHE A 132 24.70 -10.36 -10.51
N THR A 133 25.86 -10.26 -11.10
CA THR A 133 27.04 -11.03 -10.68
C THR A 133 28.04 -10.08 -10.03
N LEU A 134 28.43 -10.39 -8.81
CA LEU A 134 29.42 -9.63 -8.06
C LEU A 134 30.48 -10.58 -7.51
N GLN A 135 31.76 -10.36 -7.85
CA GLN A 135 32.89 -11.23 -7.44
C GLN A 135 32.66 -12.71 -7.82
N ASP A 136 32.22 -12.98 -9.03
CA ASP A 136 31.83 -14.32 -9.54
C ASP A 136 30.67 -14.99 -8.79
N GLU A 137 29.97 -14.26 -7.92
CA GLU A 137 28.76 -14.74 -7.24
C GLU A 137 27.51 -14.13 -7.89
N ASN A 138 26.58 -14.98 -8.30
CA ASN A 138 25.26 -14.55 -8.74
C ASN A 138 24.42 -14.13 -7.53
N ARG A 139 23.88 -12.95 -7.58
CA ARG A 139 23.05 -12.36 -6.53
C ARG A 139 21.72 -11.86 -7.06
N ILE A 140 20.72 -11.91 -6.21
CA ILE A 140 19.38 -11.35 -6.46
C ILE A 140 19.18 -10.26 -5.42
N GLY A 141 18.79 -9.09 -5.87
CA GLY A 141 18.55 -7.97 -4.97
C GLY A 141 17.29 -7.20 -5.28
N TYR A 142 16.85 -6.43 -4.29
CA TYR A 142 15.84 -5.41 -4.45
C TYR A 142 16.45 -4.07 -4.05
N TYR A 143 16.22 -3.05 -4.86
CA TYR A 143 16.78 -1.72 -4.63
C TYR A 143 15.70 -0.65 -4.65
N ILE A 144 15.98 0.44 -3.93
CA ILE A 144 15.15 1.66 -3.92
C ILE A 144 16.09 2.86 -3.92
N TYR A 145 15.79 3.84 -4.79
CA TYR A 145 16.48 5.12 -4.81
C TYR A 145 15.93 6.04 -3.73
N PHE A 146 16.81 6.59 -2.91
CA PHE A 146 16.50 7.58 -1.88
C PHE A 146 17.08 8.94 -2.29
N GLU A 147 16.21 9.75 -2.91
CA GLU A 147 16.56 11.03 -3.52
C GLU A 147 17.24 12.03 -2.56
N PRO A 148 16.79 12.22 -1.28
CA PRO A 148 17.36 13.27 -0.43
C PRO A 148 18.86 13.13 -0.17
N TRP A 149 19.41 11.92 -0.26
CA TRP A 149 20.83 11.65 -0.05
C TRP A 149 21.53 11.15 -1.31
N ASP A 150 20.81 11.09 -2.44
CA ASP A 150 21.28 10.51 -3.69
C ASP A 150 21.80 9.07 -3.51
N TRP A 151 21.02 8.26 -2.77
CA TRP A 151 21.39 6.90 -2.40
C TRP A 151 20.56 5.85 -3.10
N TYR A 152 21.22 4.80 -3.60
CA TYR A 152 20.58 3.55 -3.97
C TYR A 152 20.74 2.54 -2.84
N ILE A 153 19.66 2.19 -2.20
CA ILE A 153 19.60 1.20 -1.11
C ILE A 153 19.31 -0.15 -1.76
N LEU A 154 20.31 -1.01 -1.81
CA LEU A 154 20.22 -2.36 -2.40
C LEU A 154 20.37 -3.40 -1.31
N LEU A 155 19.36 -4.24 -1.13
CA LEU A 155 19.48 -5.49 -0.38
C LEU A 155 19.66 -6.63 -1.35
N SER A 156 20.72 -7.39 -1.19
CA SER A 156 20.98 -8.55 -2.05
C SER A 156 21.30 -9.80 -1.26
N GLU A 157 21.01 -10.94 -1.88
CA GLU A 157 21.27 -12.27 -1.36
C GLU A 157 21.90 -13.14 -2.44
N LEU A 158 22.71 -14.11 -2.05
CA LEU A 158 23.25 -15.09 -2.99
C LEU A 158 22.12 -15.86 -3.69
N GLU A 159 22.20 -15.97 -5.01
CA GLU A 159 21.23 -16.75 -5.80
C GLU A 159 21.17 -18.20 -5.31
N ALA A 160 22.30 -18.76 -4.91
CA ALA A 160 22.39 -20.11 -4.37
C ALA A 160 21.58 -20.26 -3.07
N THR A 161 21.69 -19.32 -2.14
CA THR A 161 20.93 -19.28 -0.88
C THR A 161 19.46 -18.98 -1.14
N PHE A 162 19.19 -18.03 -2.04
CA PHE A 162 17.84 -17.69 -2.47
C PHE A 162 17.04 -18.89 -2.98
N TYR A 163 17.71 -19.78 -3.74
CA TYR A 163 17.09 -21.01 -4.27
C TYR A 163 17.40 -22.25 -3.44
N GLN A 164 18.12 -22.15 -2.31
CA GLN A 164 18.53 -23.29 -1.49
C GLN A 164 17.34 -24.14 -1.06
N ASP A 165 16.31 -23.51 -0.53
CA ASP A 165 15.09 -24.19 -0.09
C ASP A 165 14.34 -24.83 -1.28
N ALA A 166 14.32 -24.16 -2.43
CA ALA A 166 13.73 -24.72 -3.64
C ALA A 166 14.52 -25.94 -4.14
N ASN A 167 15.86 -25.91 -4.05
CA ASN A 167 16.72 -27.04 -4.40
C ASN A 167 16.63 -28.19 -3.39
N ASN A 168 16.51 -27.89 -2.10
CA ASN A 168 16.25 -28.87 -1.05
C ASN A 168 14.91 -29.59 -1.29
N ILE A 169 13.87 -28.83 -1.64
CA ILE A 169 12.57 -29.38 -2.02
C ILE A 169 12.70 -30.29 -3.26
N ARG A 170 13.51 -29.91 -4.25
CA ARG A 170 13.78 -30.76 -5.43
C ARG A 170 14.34 -32.11 -5.04
N GLY A 171 15.33 -32.14 -4.13
CA GLY A 171 15.91 -33.37 -3.61
C GLY A 171 14.88 -34.22 -2.86
N GLN A 172 14.11 -33.63 -1.98
CA GLN A 172 13.07 -34.29 -1.21
C GLN A 172 11.94 -34.85 -2.10
N VAL A 173 11.50 -34.08 -3.09
CA VAL A 173 10.47 -34.50 -4.05
C VAL A 173 10.97 -35.66 -4.90
N ALA A 174 12.20 -35.60 -5.39
CA ALA A 174 12.80 -36.71 -6.19
C ALA A 174 12.94 -37.98 -5.35
N TYR A 175 13.41 -37.87 -4.10
CA TYR A 175 13.55 -39.00 -3.18
C TYR A 175 12.21 -39.62 -2.81
N THR A 176 11.22 -38.81 -2.44
CA THR A 176 9.86 -39.31 -2.11
C THR A 176 9.18 -39.94 -3.32
N LEU A 177 9.35 -39.36 -4.52
CA LEU A 177 8.86 -39.97 -5.76
C LEU A 177 9.54 -41.31 -6.07
N GLY A 178 10.85 -41.43 -5.86
CA GLY A 178 11.58 -42.69 -6.04
C GLY A 178 11.09 -43.77 -5.08
N LEU A 179 10.98 -43.42 -3.81
CA LEU A 179 10.59 -44.37 -2.76
C LEU A 179 9.13 -44.80 -2.87
N THR A 180 8.24 -43.89 -3.17
CA THR A 180 6.81 -44.19 -3.40
C THR A 180 6.59 -45.01 -4.68
N SER A 181 7.36 -44.75 -5.74
CA SER A 181 7.30 -45.51 -6.98
C SER A 181 7.79 -46.97 -6.77
N LEU A 182 8.90 -47.16 -6.07
CA LEU A 182 9.43 -48.49 -5.76
C LEU A 182 8.46 -49.29 -4.89
N PHE A 183 7.88 -48.67 -3.87
CA PHE A 183 6.89 -49.28 -2.99
C PHE A 183 5.61 -49.65 -3.75
N ALA A 184 5.14 -48.77 -4.63
CA ALA A 184 3.97 -49.03 -5.47
C ALA A 184 4.17 -50.20 -6.41
N VAL A 185 5.35 -50.32 -7.03
CA VAL A 185 5.70 -51.48 -7.90
C VAL A 185 5.73 -52.80 -7.10
N GLY A 186 6.34 -52.78 -5.91
CA GLY A 186 6.35 -53.94 -5.00
C GLY A 186 4.96 -54.39 -4.59
N LEU A 187 4.08 -53.45 -4.24
CA LEU A 187 2.68 -53.69 -3.89
C LEU A 187 1.91 -54.31 -5.08
N ILE A 188 2.07 -53.78 -6.28
CA ILE A 188 1.43 -54.32 -7.50
C ILE A 188 1.85 -55.77 -7.74
N PHE A 189 3.15 -56.07 -7.65
CA PHE A 189 3.66 -57.46 -7.80
C PHE A 189 3.08 -58.42 -6.75
N PHE A 190 3.00 -57.96 -5.49
CA PHE A 190 2.43 -58.73 -4.39
C PHE A 190 0.94 -59.05 -4.62
N PHE A 191 0.15 -58.05 -5.02
CA PHE A 191 -1.28 -58.22 -5.27
C PHE A 191 -1.56 -59.06 -6.53
N ILE A 192 -0.82 -58.84 -7.62
CA ILE A 192 -0.95 -59.66 -8.84
C ILE A 192 -0.66 -61.14 -8.54
N LYS A 193 0.35 -61.42 -7.72
CA LYS A 193 0.73 -62.79 -7.39
C LYS A 193 -0.28 -63.47 -6.46
N LYS A 194 -0.88 -62.78 -5.52
CA LYS A 194 -1.74 -63.33 -4.48
C LYS A 194 -3.24 -63.36 -4.83
N LEU A 195 -3.71 -62.42 -5.67
CA LEU A 195 -5.13 -62.26 -5.99
C LEU A 195 -5.55 -62.68 -7.40
N THR A 196 -4.60 -62.79 -8.36
CA THR A 196 -4.99 -63.00 -9.77
C THR A 196 -5.28 -64.45 -10.12
N ASP A 197 -4.74 -65.47 -9.41
CA ASP A 197 -4.94 -66.85 -9.77
C ASP A 197 -6.26 -67.46 -9.29
N PRO A 198 -6.84 -67.10 -8.12
CA PRO A 198 -8.19 -67.51 -7.69
C PRO A 198 -9.32 -66.65 -8.31
N ILE A 199 -9.03 -65.43 -8.72
CA ILE A 199 -10.05 -64.40 -9.02
C ILE A 199 -10.26 -64.21 -10.53
N LYS A 200 -9.64 -65.03 -11.42
CA LYS A 200 -9.71 -64.83 -12.88
C LYS A 200 -11.14 -64.68 -13.45
N HIS A 201 -12.10 -65.32 -12.87
CA HIS A 201 -13.51 -65.21 -13.31
C HIS A 201 -14.22 -64.00 -12.72
N VAL A 202 -14.01 -63.70 -11.44
CA VAL A 202 -14.60 -62.53 -10.77
C VAL A 202 -13.98 -61.23 -11.30
N VAL A 203 -12.65 -61.23 -11.53
CA VAL A 203 -11.90 -60.06 -12.05
C VAL A 203 -12.31 -59.66 -13.47
N GLY A 204 -12.80 -60.63 -14.31
CA GLY A 204 -13.33 -60.28 -15.64
C GLY A 204 -14.51 -59.30 -15.56
N THR A 205 -15.44 -59.57 -14.65
CA THR A 205 -16.63 -58.73 -14.42
C THR A 205 -16.25 -57.47 -13.64
N MET A 206 -15.36 -57.59 -12.61
CA MET A 206 -14.79 -56.44 -11.91
C MET A 206 -14.03 -55.51 -12.86
N LYS A 207 -13.28 -56.07 -13.81
CA LYS A 207 -12.55 -55.28 -14.80
C LYS A 207 -13.47 -54.37 -15.62
N THR A 208 -14.69 -54.83 -15.95
CA THR A 208 -15.65 -54.04 -16.68
C THR A 208 -16.17 -52.85 -15.83
N ILE A 209 -16.39 -53.06 -14.52
CA ILE A 209 -16.79 -52.03 -13.59
C ILE A 209 -15.66 -50.97 -13.42
N ILE A 210 -14.41 -51.42 -13.24
CA ILE A 210 -13.25 -50.55 -13.01
C ILE A 210 -12.86 -49.80 -14.29
N THR A 211 -12.88 -50.46 -15.47
CA THR A 211 -12.46 -49.82 -16.73
C THR A 211 -13.48 -48.88 -17.31
N SER A 212 -14.77 -49.06 -16.98
CA SER A 212 -15.81 -48.12 -17.41
C SER A 212 -15.99 -46.94 -16.44
N SER A 213 -15.32 -46.90 -15.27
CA SER A 213 -15.53 -45.96 -14.18
C SER A 213 -17.02 -45.83 -13.78
N ASP A 214 -17.81 -46.84 -14.13
CA ASP A 214 -19.26 -46.87 -13.89
C ASP A 214 -19.53 -47.62 -12.57
N LEU A 215 -19.56 -46.85 -11.49
CA LEU A 215 -19.85 -47.34 -10.14
C LEU A 215 -21.29 -47.85 -9.97
N SER A 216 -22.13 -47.76 -11.01
CA SER A 216 -23.51 -48.33 -10.98
C SER A 216 -23.53 -49.83 -11.22
N LYS A 217 -22.50 -50.37 -11.86
CA LYS A 217 -22.40 -51.83 -12.15
C LYS A 217 -22.01 -52.59 -10.90
N ARG A 218 -22.51 -53.85 -10.81
CA ARG A 218 -22.24 -54.75 -9.69
C ARG A 218 -21.69 -56.06 -10.20
N VAL A 219 -20.82 -56.68 -9.41
CA VAL A 219 -20.30 -58.01 -9.65
C VAL A 219 -21.41 -59.01 -9.37
N ARG A 220 -21.65 -59.95 -10.28
CA ARG A 220 -22.62 -61.05 -10.06
C ARG A 220 -22.06 -61.97 -8.96
N VAL A 221 -22.82 -62.19 -7.91
CA VAL A 221 -22.45 -63.09 -6.83
C VAL A 221 -22.82 -64.51 -7.26
N GLU A 222 -21.83 -65.24 -7.82
CA GLU A 222 -22.02 -66.58 -8.36
C GLU A 222 -21.48 -67.67 -7.44
N TYR A 223 -20.71 -67.30 -6.39
CA TYR A 223 -20.02 -68.21 -5.50
C TYR A 223 -20.47 -68.04 -4.05
N ASN A 224 -20.65 -69.20 -3.35
CA ASN A 224 -21.02 -69.20 -1.91
C ASN A 224 -19.75 -69.43 -1.02
N ASP A 225 -18.59 -69.03 -1.49
CA ASP A 225 -17.29 -69.10 -0.80
C ASP A 225 -16.77 -67.70 -0.49
N GLU A 226 -15.50 -67.63 -0.03
CA GLU A 226 -14.83 -66.39 0.28
C GLU A 226 -14.85 -65.42 -0.91
N ILE A 227 -14.91 -65.95 -2.15
CA ILE A 227 -14.98 -65.14 -3.38
C ILE A 227 -16.38 -64.53 -3.57
N GLY A 228 -17.43 -65.30 -3.27
CA GLY A 228 -18.80 -64.82 -3.24
C GLY A 228 -19.04 -63.78 -2.14
N TYR A 229 -18.48 -64.03 -0.95
CA TYR A 229 -18.41 -63.04 0.12
C TYR A 229 -17.65 -61.79 -0.33
N LEU A 230 -16.51 -61.92 -0.94
CA LEU A 230 -15.72 -60.84 -1.49
C LEU A 230 -16.53 -60.02 -2.53
N ALA A 231 -17.22 -60.69 -3.44
CA ALA A 231 -18.08 -60.03 -4.43
C ALA A 231 -19.24 -59.25 -3.79
N THR A 232 -19.85 -59.83 -2.75
CA THR A 232 -20.95 -59.16 -2.01
C THR A 232 -20.45 -57.94 -1.25
N TRP A 233 -19.37 -58.08 -0.51
CA TRP A 233 -18.76 -56.96 0.21
C TRP A 233 -18.17 -55.92 -0.73
N PHE A 234 -17.61 -56.35 -1.87
CA PHE A 234 -17.18 -55.43 -2.91
C PHE A 234 -18.34 -54.59 -3.47
N ASN A 235 -19.46 -55.23 -3.79
CA ASN A 235 -20.65 -54.54 -4.26
C ASN A 235 -21.17 -53.52 -3.24
N ARG A 236 -21.13 -53.89 -1.95
CA ARG A 236 -21.49 -52.97 -0.86
C ARG A 236 -20.52 -51.82 -0.74
N MET A 237 -19.22 -52.11 -0.77
CA MET A 237 -18.16 -51.08 -0.72
C MET A 237 -18.24 -50.12 -1.90
N VAL A 238 -18.53 -50.61 -3.12
CA VAL A 238 -18.71 -49.78 -4.31
C VAL A 238 -19.91 -48.86 -4.13
N GLY A 239 -21.02 -49.34 -3.55
CA GLY A 239 -22.20 -48.53 -3.27
C GLY A 239 -21.93 -47.46 -2.22
N ASP A 240 -21.23 -47.82 -1.14
CA ASP A 240 -20.86 -46.89 -0.08
C ASP A 240 -19.83 -45.85 -0.60
N LEU A 241 -18.90 -46.28 -1.44
CA LEU A 241 -17.90 -45.39 -2.06
C LEU A 241 -18.53 -44.42 -3.05
N GLU A 242 -19.52 -44.89 -3.85
CA GLU A 242 -20.29 -44.03 -4.76
C GLU A 242 -21.03 -42.95 -4.00
N THR A 243 -21.66 -43.31 -2.88
CA THR A 243 -22.38 -42.38 -2.02
C THR A 243 -21.42 -41.38 -1.36
N ALA A 244 -20.33 -41.89 -0.76
CA ALA A 244 -19.34 -41.05 -0.11
C ALA A 244 -18.61 -40.13 -1.11
N TYR A 245 -18.22 -40.63 -2.28
CA TYR A 245 -17.59 -39.84 -3.34
C TYR A 245 -18.49 -38.70 -3.82
N ASN A 246 -19.76 -39.00 -4.05
CA ASN A 246 -20.72 -37.97 -4.46
C ASN A 246 -20.98 -36.93 -3.35
N GLN A 247 -21.01 -37.33 -2.10
CA GLN A 247 -21.11 -36.41 -0.96
C GLN A 247 -19.86 -35.55 -0.83
N VAL A 248 -18.67 -36.14 -0.82
CA VAL A 248 -17.40 -35.40 -0.71
C VAL A 248 -17.22 -34.44 -1.89
N LYS A 249 -17.53 -34.90 -3.10
CA LYS A 249 -17.48 -34.07 -4.30
C LYS A 249 -18.43 -32.87 -4.23
N GLN A 250 -19.66 -33.09 -3.72
CA GLN A 250 -20.62 -32.00 -3.51
C GLN A 250 -20.17 -31.04 -2.42
N TYR A 251 -19.66 -31.55 -1.29
CA TYR A 251 -19.17 -30.70 -0.20
C TYR A 251 -17.92 -29.94 -0.60
N ALA A 252 -16.95 -30.60 -1.23
CA ALA A 252 -15.73 -29.93 -1.70
C ALA A 252 -16.04 -28.85 -2.75
N TYR A 253 -16.92 -29.17 -3.70
CA TYR A 253 -17.34 -28.21 -4.72
C TYR A 253 -18.07 -26.99 -4.10
N LYS A 254 -19.00 -27.24 -3.17
CA LYS A 254 -19.69 -26.15 -2.45
C LYS A 254 -18.74 -25.31 -1.59
N SER A 255 -17.81 -25.96 -0.89
CA SER A 255 -16.84 -25.27 -0.02
C SER A 255 -15.84 -24.42 -0.83
N VAL A 256 -15.31 -24.96 -1.92
CA VAL A 256 -14.39 -24.20 -2.80
C VAL A 256 -15.13 -23.05 -3.50
N LEU A 257 -16.36 -23.28 -3.99
CA LEU A 257 -17.16 -22.20 -4.57
C LEU A 257 -17.51 -21.12 -3.55
N ALA A 258 -17.87 -21.50 -2.32
CA ALA A 258 -18.19 -20.57 -1.26
C ALA A 258 -16.95 -19.75 -0.88
N LYS A 259 -15.80 -20.41 -0.69
CA LYS A 259 -14.55 -19.74 -0.35
C LYS A 259 -14.04 -18.82 -1.46
N ASN A 260 -14.03 -19.29 -2.70
CA ASN A 260 -13.62 -18.45 -3.84
C ASN A 260 -14.58 -17.26 -4.06
N ASN A 261 -15.88 -17.45 -3.82
CA ASN A 261 -16.83 -16.35 -3.89
C ASN A 261 -16.63 -15.35 -2.74
N GLU A 262 -16.40 -15.84 -1.53
CA GLU A 262 -16.12 -15.00 -0.37
C GLU A 262 -14.83 -14.19 -0.56
N GLU A 263 -13.74 -14.83 -0.96
CA GLU A 263 -12.46 -14.15 -1.25
C GLU A 263 -12.59 -13.17 -2.42
N ARG A 264 -13.31 -13.55 -3.48
CA ARG A 264 -13.57 -12.67 -4.62
C ARG A 264 -14.43 -11.48 -4.24
N ILE A 265 -15.48 -11.69 -3.47
CA ILE A 265 -16.35 -10.63 -2.97
C ILE A 265 -15.55 -9.73 -2.04
N ARG A 266 -14.81 -10.29 -1.07
CA ARG A 266 -13.96 -9.54 -0.15
C ARG A 266 -12.92 -8.69 -0.91
N HIS A 267 -12.23 -9.26 -1.89
CA HIS A 267 -11.22 -8.54 -2.69
C HIS A 267 -11.83 -7.43 -3.56
N ILE A 268 -13.05 -7.62 -4.06
CA ILE A 268 -13.78 -6.57 -4.79
C ILE A 268 -14.20 -5.48 -3.81
N PHE A 269 -14.76 -5.83 -2.67
CA PHE A 269 -15.23 -4.86 -1.67
C PHE A 269 -14.08 -4.06 -1.06
N GLN A 270 -12.91 -4.67 -0.82
CA GLN A 270 -11.71 -3.97 -0.32
C GLN A 270 -11.20 -2.84 -1.23
N LYS A 271 -11.60 -2.82 -2.51
CA LYS A 271 -11.29 -1.71 -3.42
C LYS A 271 -12.21 -0.50 -3.23
N TYR A 272 -13.36 -0.69 -2.59
CA TYR A 272 -14.40 0.32 -2.45
C TYR A 272 -14.72 0.67 -1.00
N VAL A 273 -14.35 -0.20 -0.06
CA VAL A 273 -14.69 -0.06 1.37
C VAL A 273 -13.46 -0.47 2.19
N PRO A 274 -13.06 0.31 3.20
CA PRO A 274 -11.98 -0.05 4.11
C PRO A 274 -12.20 -1.43 4.74
N GLY A 275 -11.09 -2.17 4.98
CA GLY A 275 -11.14 -3.54 5.51
C GLY A 275 -11.88 -3.63 6.84
N GLU A 276 -11.69 -2.65 7.72
CA GLU A 276 -12.31 -2.56 9.04
C GLU A 276 -13.84 -2.43 8.96
N VAL A 277 -14.34 -1.74 7.94
CA VAL A 277 -15.79 -1.60 7.68
C VAL A 277 -16.37 -2.92 7.18
N ILE A 278 -15.64 -3.65 6.34
CA ILE A 278 -16.05 -4.98 5.86
C ILE A 278 -16.15 -5.95 7.04
N ASP A 279 -15.19 -5.94 7.95
CA ASP A 279 -15.18 -6.81 9.13
C ASP A 279 -16.35 -6.45 10.07
N GLN A 280 -16.64 -5.17 10.29
CA GLN A 280 -17.81 -4.73 11.04
C GLN A 280 -19.15 -5.17 10.38
N VAL A 281 -19.24 -5.09 9.06
CA VAL A 281 -20.45 -5.52 8.31
C VAL A 281 -20.65 -7.04 8.40
N LEU A 282 -19.58 -7.82 8.37
CA LEU A 282 -19.62 -9.29 8.48
C LEU A 282 -19.93 -9.78 9.91
N GLU A 283 -19.52 -9.04 10.94
CA GLU A 283 -19.84 -9.33 12.34
C GLU A 283 -21.31 -9.00 12.70
N PHE A 284 -21.91 -8.01 12.05
CA PHE A 284 -23.30 -7.60 12.33
C PHE A 284 -24.32 -8.44 11.53
N LYS A 285 -24.92 -9.43 12.21
CA LYS A 285 -26.11 -10.15 11.71
C LYS A 285 -27.37 -9.30 11.93
N GLY A 286 -27.71 -8.36 11.01
CA GLY A 286 -29.01 -7.69 11.07
C GLY A 286 -29.10 -6.30 10.45
N GLU A 287 -30.32 -5.79 10.32
CA GLU A 287 -30.77 -4.58 9.61
C GLU A 287 -30.24 -3.21 10.11
N LYS A 288 -29.25 -3.16 11.01
CA LYS A 288 -28.70 -1.89 11.56
C LYS A 288 -27.56 -1.25 10.75
N LEU A 289 -27.39 -1.63 9.50
CA LEU A 289 -26.33 -1.12 8.60
C LEU A 289 -26.46 0.38 8.24
N LEU A 290 -27.57 1.03 8.56
CA LEU A 290 -27.89 2.39 8.08
C LEU A 290 -27.78 3.49 9.14
N ILE A 291 -27.25 3.23 10.34
CA ILE A 291 -27.20 4.25 11.40
C ILE A 291 -25.85 4.95 11.32
N GLY A 292 -25.86 6.20 10.85
CA GLY A 292 -24.71 7.10 10.98
C GLY A 292 -24.42 7.38 12.45
N LYS A 293 -23.15 7.29 12.84
CA LYS A 293 -22.65 7.61 14.19
C LYS A 293 -22.10 9.04 14.20
N LYS A 294 -22.52 9.82 15.19
CA LYS A 294 -21.97 11.14 15.43
C LYS A 294 -20.65 11.00 16.18
N GLN A 295 -19.57 11.53 15.60
CA GLN A 295 -18.23 11.48 16.20
C GLN A 295 -17.36 12.64 15.69
N GLU A 296 -16.29 12.92 16.40
CA GLU A 296 -15.27 13.85 15.93
C GLU A 296 -14.35 13.15 14.94
N ALA A 297 -14.01 13.83 13.85
CA ALA A 297 -13.08 13.33 12.85
C ALA A 297 -12.32 14.50 12.21
N THR A 298 -11.15 14.21 11.68
CA THR A 298 -10.39 15.16 10.86
C THR A 298 -10.56 14.82 9.40
N ILE A 299 -11.00 15.78 8.63
CA ILE A 299 -11.29 15.66 7.22
C ILE A 299 -10.18 16.34 6.42
N LEU A 300 -9.61 15.59 5.47
CA LEU A 300 -8.63 16.08 4.52
C LEU A 300 -9.25 16.19 3.14
N PHE A 301 -9.14 17.37 2.53
CA PHE A 301 -9.35 17.56 1.09
C PHE A 301 -8.04 17.95 0.43
N SER A 302 -7.73 17.31 -0.69
CA SER A 302 -6.58 17.68 -1.52
C SER A 302 -7.02 17.77 -2.97
N ASP A 303 -6.64 18.84 -3.67
CA ASP A 303 -6.99 19.07 -5.08
C ASP A 303 -5.77 19.51 -5.90
N ILE A 304 -5.72 19.12 -7.18
CA ILE A 304 -4.61 19.48 -8.09
C ILE A 304 -4.87 20.88 -8.67
N ARG A 305 -3.97 21.79 -8.42
CA ARG A 305 -4.11 23.18 -8.90
C ARG A 305 -4.04 23.26 -10.43
N SER A 306 -5.03 23.94 -11.00
CA SER A 306 -5.14 24.16 -12.46
C SER A 306 -5.21 22.84 -13.26
N PHE A 307 -5.84 21.82 -12.71
CA PHE A 307 -5.95 20.49 -13.34
C PHE A 307 -6.54 20.56 -14.76
N THR A 308 -7.57 21.38 -14.97
CA THR A 308 -8.15 21.60 -16.31
C THR A 308 -7.09 21.99 -17.34
N SER A 309 -6.20 22.92 -16.99
CA SER A 309 -5.11 23.34 -17.91
C SER A 309 -4.01 22.28 -18.06
N ILE A 310 -3.86 21.40 -17.09
CA ILE A 310 -2.95 20.24 -17.17
C ILE A 310 -3.56 19.17 -18.05
N SER A 311 -4.83 18.87 -17.89
CA SER A 311 -5.55 17.85 -18.65
C SER A 311 -5.64 18.18 -20.14
N GLU A 312 -5.73 19.47 -20.50
CA GLU A 312 -5.71 19.91 -21.89
C GLU A 312 -4.36 19.71 -22.61
N LYS A 313 -3.27 19.56 -21.85
CA LYS A 313 -1.91 19.39 -22.39
C LYS A 313 -1.48 17.94 -22.57
N LEU A 314 -2.24 17.00 -22.05
CA LEU A 314 -1.92 15.58 -22.04
C LEU A 314 -2.92 14.79 -22.90
N SER A 315 -2.47 13.70 -23.51
CA SER A 315 -3.39 12.72 -24.06
C SER A 315 -4.19 12.04 -22.92
N ALA A 316 -5.35 11.48 -23.24
CA ALA A 316 -6.18 10.80 -22.24
C ALA A 316 -5.43 9.67 -21.50
N GLU A 317 -4.60 8.92 -22.20
CA GLU A 317 -3.80 7.83 -21.63
C GLU A 317 -2.70 8.36 -20.70
N GLU A 318 -2.00 9.42 -21.09
CA GLU A 318 -0.97 10.07 -20.28
C GLU A 318 -1.56 10.70 -19.01
N LEU A 319 -2.73 11.35 -19.16
CA LEU A 319 -3.46 11.93 -18.05
C LEU A 319 -3.84 10.87 -17.01
N VAL A 320 -4.48 9.77 -17.45
CA VAL A 320 -4.90 8.67 -16.58
C VAL A 320 -3.68 8.01 -15.91
N THR A 321 -2.60 7.80 -16.67
CA THR A 321 -1.36 7.21 -16.13
C THR A 321 -0.73 8.11 -15.07
N SER A 322 -0.65 9.42 -15.32
CA SER A 322 -0.07 10.39 -14.40
C SER A 322 -0.94 10.53 -13.14
N LEU A 323 -2.27 10.60 -13.32
CA LEU A 323 -3.23 10.72 -12.24
C LEU A 323 -3.23 9.46 -11.35
N ASN A 324 -3.23 8.26 -11.94
CA ASN A 324 -3.16 7.01 -11.19
C ASN A 324 -1.83 6.88 -10.43
N THR A 325 -0.71 7.32 -11.01
CA THR A 325 0.59 7.33 -10.33
C THR A 325 0.58 8.30 -9.16
N TYR A 326 0.00 9.48 -9.34
CA TYR A 326 -0.21 10.47 -8.28
C TYR A 326 -1.08 9.91 -7.16
N PHE A 327 -2.26 9.37 -7.49
CA PHE A 327 -3.16 8.78 -6.50
C PHE A 327 -2.51 7.65 -5.72
N ASN A 328 -1.79 6.75 -6.36
CA ASN A 328 -1.09 5.66 -5.68
C ASN A 328 -0.08 6.16 -4.63
N ILE A 329 0.62 7.25 -4.91
CA ILE A 329 1.56 7.86 -3.97
C ILE A 329 0.80 8.49 -2.80
N MET A 330 -0.23 9.30 -3.09
CA MET A 330 -0.98 10.03 -2.07
C MET A 330 -1.80 9.10 -1.18
N VAL A 331 -2.47 8.11 -1.77
CA VAL A 331 -3.21 7.07 -1.03
C VAL A 331 -2.27 6.27 -0.13
N GLY A 332 -1.08 5.92 -0.62
CA GLY A 332 -0.09 5.23 0.19
C GLY A 332 0.27 6.01 1.46
N ILE A 333 0.50 7.32 1.35
CA ILE A 333 0.81 8.20 2.49
C ILE A 333 -0.40 8.31 3.44
N ILE A 334 -1.60 8.50 2.90
CA ILE A 334 -2.82 8.62 3.71
C ILE A 334 -3.03 7.35 4.55
N ILE A 335 -2.90 6.17 3.96
CA ILE A 335 -3.07 4.89 4.65
C ILE A 335 -1.94 4.64 5.66
N GLU A 336 -0.71 5.04 5.36
CA GLU A 336 0.43 4.90 6.29
C GLU A 336 0.21 5.66 7.60
N HIS A 337 -0.53 6.76 7.54
CA HIS A 337 -0.90 7.58 8.69
C HIS A 337 -2.34 7.35 9.18
N THR A 338 -2.85 6.13 9.06
CA THR A 338 -4.16 5.71 9.57
C THR A 338 -5.38 6.43 8.95
N GLY A 339 -5.20 7.19 7.89
CA GLY A 339 -6.27 7.81 7.14
C GLY A 339 -7.00 6.80 6.23
N ILE A 340 -8.28 6.97 6.05
CA ILE A 340 -9.07 6.23 5.08
C ILE A 340 -9.49 7.14 3.93
N ILE A 341 -9.45 6.61 2.72
CA ILE A 341 -9.96 7.31 1.55
C ILE A 341 -11.48 7.22 1.55
N ASP A 342 -12.15 8.36 1.60
CA ASP A 342 -13.59 8.41 1.41
C ASP A 342 -13.95 8.27 -0.07
N LYS A 343 -13.46 9.18 -0.89
CA LYS A 343 -13.68 9.17 -2.34
C LYS A 343 -12.70 10.04 -3.11
N PHE A 344 -12.62 9.78 -4.40
CA PHE A 344 -12.04 10.72 -5.36
C PHE A 344 -13.16 11.58 -5.97
N ILE A 345 -12.90 12.87 -6.10
CA ILE A 345 -13.85 13.83 -6.69
C ILE A 345 -13.12 14.51 -7.87
N GLY A 346 -13.15 13.83 -9.03
CA GLY A 346 -12.31 14.23 -10.15
C GLY A 346 -10.84 13.99 -9.84
N ASP A 347 -10.05 15.05 -9.74
CA ASP A 347 -8.64 15.05 -9.35
C ASP A 347 -8.41 15.28 -7.85
N ALA A 348 -9.49 15.54 -7.11
CA ALA A 348 -9.42 15.73 -5.67
C ALA A 348 -9.51 14.40 -4.90
N ILE A 349 -8.88 14.38 -3.73
CA ILE A 349 -8.93 13.30 -2.76
C ILE A 349 -9.65 13.81 -1.52
N MET A 350 -10.63 13.06 -1.04
CA MET A 350 -11.22 13.22 0.28
C MET A 350 -10.79 12.05 1.16
N ALA A 351 -10.22 12.35 2.33
CA ALA A 351 -9.82 11.36 3.31
C ALA A 351 -10.34 11.73 4.70
N ILE A 352 -10.52 10.71 5.55
CA ILE A 352 -11.06 10.83 6.90
C ILE A 352 -10.08 10.20 7.88
N TYR A 353 -9.83 10.85 9.01
CA TYR A 353 -9.08 10.36 10.16
C TYR A 353 -10.01 10.36 11.37
N GLY A 354 -9.93 9.31 12.19
CA GLY A 354 -10.81 9.14 13.33
C GLY A 354 -12.11 8.38 13.03
N ALA A 355 -12.20 7.72 11.87
CA ALA A 355 -13.32 6.86 11.50
C ALA A 355 -12.82 5.69 10.62
N PRO A 356 -13.36 4.46 10.79
CA PRO A 356 -14.35 4.02 11.80
C PRO A 356 -13.77 3.93 13.22
N VAL A 357 -12.45 3.90 13.33
CA VAL A 357 -11.69 3.86 14.60
C VAL A 357 -11.13 5.25 14.89
N THR A 358 -11.29 5.71 16.12
CA THR A 358 -10.76 6.99 16.59
C THR A 358 -9.44 6.77 17.32
N HIS A 359 -8.43 7.60 17.04
CA HIS A 359 -7.17 7.67 17.75
C HIS A 359 -6.99 9.06 18.35
N ASP A 360 -6.23 9.17 19.42
CA ASP A 360 -6.03 10.44 20.12
C ASP A 360 -5.25 11.47 19.28
N ASP A 361 -4.51 11.01 18.28
CA ASP A 361 -3.62 11.79 17.42
C ASP A 361 -4.13 11.96 15.97
N ASP A 362 -5.39 11.65 15.70
CA ASP A 362 -5.98 11.76 14.35
C ASP A 362 -5.72 13.14 13.67
N PRO A 363 -5.87 14.29 14.34
CA PRO A 363 -5.57 15.59 13.74
C PRO A 363 -4.08 15.77 13.42
N LEU A 364 -3.20 15.22 14.26
CA LEU A 364 -1.76 15.23 14.04
C LEU A 364 -1.40 14.37 12.83
N GLN A 365 -1.89 13.13 12.75
CA GLN A 365 -1.63 12.22 11.64
C GLN A 365 -2.13 12.80 10.31
N ALA A 366 -3.31 13.42 10.31
CA ALA A 366 -3.83 14.11 9.14
C ALA A 366 -2.91 15.27 8.69
N THR A 367 -2.36 16.01 9.65
CA THR A 367 -1.48 17.15 9.35
C THR A 367 -0.10 16.68 8.85
N VAL A 368 0.46 15.64 9.47
CA VAL A 368 1.69 14.98 8.99
C VAL A 368 1.50 14.46 7.57
N THR A 369 0.37 13.78 7.31
CA THR A 369 0.01 13.32 5.97
C THR A 369 0.06 14.45 4.95
N ALA A 370 -0.58 15.58 5.24
CA ALA A 370 -0.59 16.72 4.33
C ALA A 370 0.83 17.23 4.02
N LEU A 371 1.67 17.32 5.04
CA LEU A 371 3.08 17.74 4.88
C LEU A 371 3.88 16.73 4.05
N GLU A 372 3.68 15.44 4.27
CA GLU A 372 4.33 14.38 3.49
C GLU A 372 3.83 14.30 2.05
N MET A 373 2.54 14.51 1.81
CA MET A 373 1.98 14.60 0.45
C MET A 373 2.68 15.71 -0.35
N ILE A 374 2.88 16.90 0.23
CA ILE A 374 3.60 18.01 -0.42
C ILE A 374 5.05 17.61 -0.71
N ARG A 375 5.73 16.96 0.24
CA ARG A 375 7.12 16.52 0.06
C ARG A 375 7.25 15.42 -1.00
N ALA A 376 6.35 14.44 -0.99
CA ALA A 376 6.34 13.36 -1.97
C ALA A 376 6.07 13.84 -3.39
N LEU A 377 5.31 14.93 -3.52
CA LEU A 377 5.00 15.55 -4.81
C LEU A 377 6.25 16.02 -5.54
N ASP A 378 7.29 16.44 -4.84
CA ASP A 378 8.57 16.83 -5.46
C ASP A 378 9.22 15.67 -6.21
N GLY A 379 9.22 14.49 -5.61
CA GLY A 379 9.72 13.26 -6.26
C GLY A 379 8.89 12.85 -7.47
N PHE A 380 7.57 12.95 -7.38
CA PHE A 380 6.65 12.75 -8.48
C PHE A 380 6.93 13.76 -9.61
N ASN A 381 7.01 15.05 -9.30
CA ASN A 381 7.24 16.13 -10.27
C ASN A 381 8.58 16.01 -11.00
N LYS A 382 9.65 15.60 -10.31
CA LYS A 382 10.94 15.32 -10.96
C LYS A 382 10.83 14.22 -12.01
N LYS A 383 10.03 13.16 -11.73
CA LYS A 383 9.75 12.09 -12.69
C LYS A 383 8.94 12.60 -13.87
N GLN A 384 7.88 13.36 -13.63
CA GLN A 384 7.04 13.96 -14.67
C GLN A 384 7.89 14.87 -15.60
N SER A 385 8.70 15.75 -15.02
CA SER A 385 9.56 16.65 -15.80
C SER A 385 10.56 15.92 -16.70
N ARG A 386 11.13 14.79 -16.23
CA ARG A 386 12.08 13.98 -17.02
C ARG A 386 11.46 13.38 -18.27
N ILE A 387 10.15 13.13 -18.26
CA ILE A 387 9.39 12.58 -19.38
C ILE A 387 8.58 13.67 -20.13
N GLY A 388 8.88 14.95 -19.86
CA GLY A 388 8.26 16.09 -20.53
C GLY A 388 6.80 16.35 -20.17
N ARG A 389 6.31 15.79 -19.06
CA ARG A 389 4.93 15.99 -18.59
C ARG A 389 4.82 17.16 -17.61
N PRO A 390 3.64 17.79 -17.52
CA PRO A 390 3.39 18.87 -16.57
C PRO A 390 3.61 18.43 -15.11
N VAL A 391 4.12 19.34 -14.30
CA VAL A 391 4.23 19.15 -12.86
C VAL A 391 2.90 19.43 -12.18
N PHE A 392 2.61 18.69 -11.11
CA PHE A 392 1.43 18.91 -10.30
C PHE A 392 1.77 19.81 -9.10
N ARG A 393 0.83 20.63 -8.74
CA ARG A 393 0.80 21.37 -7.47
C ARG A 393 -0.52 21.07 -6.81
N ILE A 394 -0.53 20.84 -5.52
CA ILE A 394 -1.77 20.55 -4.79
C ILE A 394 -2.05 21.62 -3.74
N GLY A 395 -3.32 21.77 -3.43
CA GLY A 395 -3.80 22.42 -2.23
C GLY A 395 -4.33 21.36 -1.28
N VAL A 396 -4.08 21.51 0.02
CA VAL A 396 -4.61 20.61 1.06
C VAL A 396 -5.32 21.43 2.12
N GLY A 397 -6.56 21.07 2.40
CA GLY A 397 -7.37 21.67 3.47
C GLY A 397 -7.72 20.63 4.51
N LEU A 398 -7.49 20.93 5.80
CA LEU A 398 -7.85 20.07 6.92
C LEU A 398 -8.75 20.78 7.90
N ASN A 399 -9.75 20.06 8.38
CA ASN A 399 -10.59 20.52 9.47
C ASN A 399 -10.99 19.38 10.38
N THR A 400 -10.84 19.58 11.68
CA THR A 400 -11.31 18.69 12.74
C THR A 400 -12.65 19.16 13.26
N GLY A 401 -13.60 18.27 13.40
CA GLY A 401 -14.89 18.60 13.97
C GLY A 401 -15.90 17.46 13.92
N GLU A 402 -17.07 17.74 14.47
CA GLU A 402 -18.16 16.78 14.57
C GLU A 402 -18.77 16.48 13.21
N VAL A 403 -18.87 15.19 12.88
CA VAL A 403 -19.46 14.66 11.65
C VAL A 403 -20.36 13.47 11.97
N VAL A 404 -21.25 13.15 11.06
CA VAL A 404 -21.98 11.88 11.06
C VAL A 404 -21.30 10.95 10.07
N VAL A 405 -20.73 9.86 10.55
CA VAL A 405 -20.05 8.84 9.74
C VAL A 405 -20.90 7.60 9.67
N GLY A 406 -21.00 7.00 8.49
CA GLY A 406 -21.73 5.77 8.30
C GLY A 406 -22.07 5.49 6.84
N ASN A 407 -22.90 4.47 6.63
CA ASN A 407 -23.39 4.15 5.30
C ASN A 407 -24.51 5.14 4.91
N ILE A 408 -24.19 6.01 3.97
CA ILE A 408 -25.08 7.11 3.55
C ILE A 408 -25.44 6.91 2.08
N GLY A 409 -26.73 6.98 1.76
CA GLY A 409 -27.20 6.82 0.40
C GLY A 409 -28.61 6.27 0.31
N SER A 410 -28.86 5.50 -0.73
CA SER A 410 -30.15 4.84 -0.98
C SER A 410 -30.05 3.33 -0.76
N SER A 411 -31.18 2.64 -0.77
CA SER A 411 -31.22 1.17 -0.72
C SER A 411 -30.49 0.48 -1.90
N GLN A 412 -30.23 1.22 -2.98
CA GLN A 412 -29.53 0.70 -4.16
C GLN A 412 -28.05 1.08 -4.21
N LYS A 413 -27.65 2.17 -3.53
CA LYS A 413 -26.26 2.63 -3.47
C LYS A 413 -26.00 3.28 -2.12
N LEU A 414 -25.09 2.70 -1.37
CA LEU A 414 -24.58 3.20 -0.08
C LEU A 414 -23.08 3.46 -0.23
N ASP A 415 -22.66 4.63 0.23
CA ASP A 415 -21.25 4.96 0.39
C ASP A 415 -20.97 5.08 1.90
N TYR A 416 -19.90 4.43 2.37
CA TYR A 416 -19.40 4.68 3.73
C TYR A 416 -18.64 6.01 3.69
N THR A 417 -19.26 7.03 4.26
CA THR A 417 -18.76 8.41 4.15
C THR A 417 -19.12 9.21 5.40
N CYS A 418 -18.62 10.44 5.47
CA CYS A 418 -19.00 11.38 6.50
C CYS A 418 -19.76 12.58 5.91
N ILE A 419 -20.72 13.08 6.68
CA ILE A 419 -21.44 14.32 6.39
C ILE A 419 -21.42 15.23 7.60
N GLY A 420 -21.41 16.51 7.33
CA GLY A 420 -21.44 17.55 8.37
C GLY A 420 -20.88 18.86 7.87
N ASP A 421 -21.07 19.91 8.68
CA ASP A 421 -20.50 21.21 8.38
C ASP A 421 -18.97 21.19 8.39
N ALA A 422 -18.36 20.31 9.22
CA ALA A 422 -16.92 20.13 9.28
C ALA A 422 -16.32 19.65 7.94
N VAL A 423 -17.04 18.81 7.18
CA VAL A 423 -16.64 18.35 5.84
C VAL A 423 -16.59 19.53 4.86
N ASN A 424 -17.65 20.33 4.86
CA ASN A 424 -17.74 21.49 3.99
C ASN A 424 -16.65 22.53 4.30
N LEU A 425 -16.30 22.68 5.58
CA LEU A 425 -15.23 23.58 5.98
C LEU A 425 -13.88 23.10 5.44
N ALA A 426 -13.54 21.82 5.59
CA ALA A 426 -12.28 21.25 5.06
C ALA A 426 -12.14 21.50 3.55
N SER A 427 -13.20 21.24 2.77
CA SER A 427 -13.22 21.51 1.33
C SER A 427 -13.00 23.00 1.00
N ARG A 428 -13.58 23.91 1.80
CA ARG A 428 -13.38 25.36 1.60
C ARG A 428 -11.97 25.80 1.96
N LEU A 429 -11.37 25.20 3.00
CA LEU A 429 -9.97 25.47 3.37
C LEU A 429 -9.02 25.03 2.28
N GLU A 430 -9.29 23.90 1.63
CA GLU A 430 -8.53 23.49 0.44
C GLU A 430 -8.60 24.59 -0.63
N GLY A 431 -9.80 25.06 -1.00
CA GLY A 431 -9.97 26.11 -1.99
C GLY A 431 -9.25 27.41 -1.63
N LEU A 432 -9.17 27.76 -0.34
CA LEU A 432 -8.44 28.95 0.14
C LEU A 432 -6.92 28.84 -0.04
N THR A 433 -6.37 27.64 -0.15
CA THR A 433 -4.93 27.44 -0.41
C THR A 433 -4.48 28.16 -1.70
N LYS A 434 -5.37 28.28 -2.68
CA LYS A 434 -5.11 29.00 -3.93
C LYS A 434 -5.03 30.51 -3.69
N LEU A 435 -5.93 31.06 -2.88
CA LEU A 435 -5.98 32.49 -2.58
C LEU A 435 -4.74 32.93 -1.81
N TYR A 436 -4.38 32.16 -0.77
CA TYR A 436 -3.24 32.50 0.08
C TYR A 436 -1.90 32.02 -0.47
N GLY A 437 -1.89 31.28 -1.59
CA GLY A 437 -0.66 30.79 -2.21
C GLY A 437 0.13 29.79 -1.37
N VAL A 438 -0.52 29.17 -0.38
CA VAL A 438 0.09 28.18 0.51
C VAL A 438 -0.36 26.76 0.13
N PRO A 439 0.47 25.73 0.35
CA PRO A 439 0.10 24.38 -0.03
C PRO A 439 -0.89 23.72 0.93
N ILE A 440 -0.89 24.11 2.21
CA ILE A 440 -1.72 23.49 3.25
C ILE A 440 -2.38 24.58 4.08
N ILE A 441 -3.66 24.40 4.35
CA ILE A 441 -4.42 25.20 5.33
C ILE A 441 -5.15 24.28 6.29
N ILE A 442 -4.99 24.51 7.58
CA ILE A 442 -5.71 23.82 8.64
C ILE A 442 -6.59 24.82 9.41
N SER A 443 -7.71 24.35 9.96
CA SER A 443 -8.56 25.13 10.83
C SER A 443 -7.97 25.31 12.22
N GLU A 444 -8.50 26.27 12.99
CA GLU A 444 -8.16 26.46 14.41
C GLU A 444 -8.43 25.20 15.26
N ASN A 445 -9.52 24.47 14.96
CA ASN A 445 -9.81 23.22 15.66
C ASN A 445 -8.74 22.16 15.40
N THR A 446 -8.30 22.01 14.15
CA THR A 446 -7.20 21.10 13.83
C THR A 446 -5.92 21.54 14.51
N TYR A 447 -5.59 22.85 14.42
CA TYR A 447 -4.38 23.39 15.04
C TYR A 447 -4.36 23.21 16.57
N GLY A 448 -5.49 23.45 17.25
CA GLY A 448 -5.61 23.27 18.70
C GLY A 448 -5.37 21.83 19.17
N ASN A 449 -5.62 20.84 18.31
CA ASN A 449 -5.41 19.43 18.59
C ASN A 449 -4.02 18.91 18.20
N LEU A 450 -3.12 19.76 17.66
CA LEU A 450 -1.73 19.34 17.36
C LEU A 450 -0.82 19.32 18.59
N ASN A 451 -1.27 19.84 19.74
CA ASN A 451 -0.53 19.84 21.02
C ASN A 451 0.91 20.41 20.91
N GLY A 452 1.17 21.25 19.91
CA GLY A 452 2.49 21.86 19.67
C GLY A 452 3.51 20.97 18.95
N GLU A 453 3.14 19.77 18.53
CA GLU A 453 4.03 18.84 17.82
C GLU A 453 4.34 19.31 16.40
N ILE A 454 3.45 20.06 15.77
CA ILE A 454 3.69 20.71 14.48
C ILE A 454 3.52 22.22 14.64
N GLN A 455 4.52 22.95 14.19
CA GLN A 455 4.45 24.41 14.14
C GLN A 455 3.54 24.85 13.01
N ALA A 456 2.77 25.91 13.27
CA ALA A 456 1.94 26.53 12.23
C ALA A 456 1.88 28.04 12.45
N ARG A 457 1.84 28.79 11.36
CA ARG A 457 1.56 30.23 11.45
C ARG A 457 0.08 30.49 11.21
N GLU A 458 -0.51 31.36 11.96
CA GLU A 458 -1.83 31.89 11.62
C GLU A 458 -1.72 32.69 10.32
N ILE A 459 -2.62 32.43 9.36
CA ILE A 459 -2.64 33.13 8.07
C ILE A 459 -3.69 34.23 8.10
N ASP A 460 -4.91 33.91 8.57
CA ASP A 460 -6.03 34.83 8.54
C ASP A 460 -7.17 34.35 9.45
N ALA A 461 -8.16 35.21 9.67
CA ALA A 461 -9.50 34.87 10.15
C ALA A 461 -10.48 35.04 8.99
N VAL A 462 -11.12 33.98 8.54
CA VAL A 462 -11.95 34.01 7.33
C VAL A 462 -13.40 33.64 7.64
N ARG A 463 -14.32 34.40 7.10
CA ARG A 463 -15.73 34.03 7.08
C ARG A 463 -16.00 33.29 5.77
N VAL A 464 -16.09 31.99 5.86
CA VAL A 464 -16.40 31.16 4.68
C VAL A 464 -17.90 31.21 4.37
N LYS A 465 -18.25 31.10 3.11
CA LYS A 465 -19.66 31.17 2.64
C LYS A 465 -20.56 30.24 3.46
N GLY A 466 -21.62 30.79 4.06
CA GLY A 466 -22.60 30.04 4.86
C GLY A 466 -22.25 29.88 6.34
N LYS A 467 -21.11 30.39 6.82
CA LYS A 467 -20.83 30.54 8.26
C LYS A 467 -20.94 32.00 8.69
N LEU A 468 -21.60 32.21 9.83
CA LEU A 468 -21.70 33.54 10.45
C LEU A 468 -20.43 33.86 11.27
N GLN A 469 -19.89 32.85 11.94
CA GLN A 469 -18.67 33.03 12.74
C GLN A 469 -17.43 32.80 11.86
N PRO A 470 -16.40 33.65 12.04
CA PRO A 470 -15.12 33.49 11.37
C PRO A 470 -14.38 32.26 11.90
N VAL A 471 -13.54 31.68 11.07
CA VAL A 471 -12.64 30.59 11.41
C VAL A 471 -11.20 31.04 11.19
N ARG A 472 -10.37 30.92 12.21
CA ARG A 472 -8.92 31.14 12.04
C ARG A 472 -8.31 30.00 11.27
N ILE A 473 -7.43 30.35 10.35
CA ILE A 473 -6.76 29.41 9.47
C ILE A 473 -5.25 29.51 9.64
N TYR A 474 -4.62 28.34 9.60
CA TYR A 474 -3.20 28.20 9.87
C TYR A 474 -2.51 27.45 8.74
N GLN A 475 -1.25 27.80 8.50
CA GLN A 475 -0.34 27.08 7.64
C GLN A 475 0.61 26.27 8.52
N PRO A 476 0.52 24.91 8.52
CA PRO A 476 1.51 24.10 9.18
C PRO A 476 2.83 24.07 8.39
N TYR A 477 3.94 23.97 9.08
CA TYR A 477 5.27 23.83 8.49
C TYR A 477 6.14 22.90 9.34
N LEU A 478 7.02 22.18 8.69
CA LEU A 478 8.13 21.48 9.34
C LEU A 478 9.28 22.47 9.47
N GLU A 479 10.12 22.30 10.51
CA GLU A 479 11.12 23.28 10.93
C GLU A 479 11.77 24.06 9.77
N GLU A 480 11.47 25.33 9.74
CA GLU A 480 12.00 26.28 8.80
C GLU A 480 13.36 26.80 9.32
N THR A 481 14.18 27.34 8.44
CA THR A 481 15.40 28.05 8.84
C THR A 481 15.05 29.19 9.82
N GLY A 482 15.91 29.49 10.77
CA GLY A 482 15.68 30.56 11.76
C GLY A 482 15.19 31.87 11.15
N ARG A 483 15.57 32.16 9.90
CA ARG A 483 15.10 33.31 9.12
C ARG A 483 13.61 33.24 8.77
N MET A 484 13.10 32.05 8.41
CA MET A 484 11.66 31.88 8.12
C MET A 484 10.84 32.01 9.39
N VAL A 485 11.31 31.43 10.49
CA VAL A 485 10.65 31.55 11.81
C VAL A 485 10.59 33.02 12.25
N GLU A 486 11.67 33.80 12.07
CA GLU A 486 11.66 35.23 12.31
C GLU A 486 10.58 35.95 11.47
N GLY A 487 10.51 35.62 10.17
CA GLY A 487 9.51 36.17 9.26
C GLY A 487 8.08 35.88 9.70
N TYR A 488 7.80 34.65 10.14
CA TYR A 488 6.49 34.23 10.65
C TYR A 488 6.14 34.94 11.98
N GLY A 489 7.12 35.14 12.86
CA GLY A 489 6.92 35.93 14.08
C GLY A 489 6.51 37.37 13.78
N ILE A 490 7.20 38.04 12.84
CA ILE A 490 6.85 39.38 12.39
C ILE A 490 5.48 39.44 11.71
N PHE A 491 5.13 38.39 10.95
CA PHE A 491 3.81 38.25 10.34
C PHE A 491 2.70 38.17 11.41
N SER A 492 2.92 37.39 12.47
CA SER A 492 1.96 37.32 13.58
C SER A 492 1.79 38.63 14.30
N GLU A 493 2.88 39.37 14.58
CA GLU A 493 2.78 40.74 15.14
C GLU A 493 1.98 41.68 14.21
N ALA A 494 2.17 41.52 12.90
CA ALA A 494 1.47 42.32 11.91
C ALA A 494 -0.05 42.06 11.89
N ILE A 495 -0.47 40.78 12.04
CA ILE A 495 -1.90 40.41 12.15
C ILE A 495 -2.54 41.03 13.40
N GLU A 496 -1.87 41.04 14.55
CA GLU A 496 -2.40 41.66 15.76
C GLU A 496 -2.62 43.16 15.56
N LEU A 497 -1.62 43.86 15.01
CA LEU A 497 -1.76 45.30 14.68
C LEU A 497 -2.88 45.55 13.65
N TYR A 498 -3.06 44.64 12.69
CA TYR A 498 -4.15 44.72 11.71
C TYR A 498 -5.53 44.65 12.39
N ARG A 499 -5.70 43.74 13.34
CA ARG A 499 -6.93 43.59 14.12
C ARG A 499 -7.19 44.76 15.05
N GLU A 500 -6.14 45.41 15.54
CA GLU A 500 -6.22 46.62 16.31
C GLU A 500 -6.47 47.89 15.45
N MET A 501 -6.72 47.72 14.15
CA MET A 501 -6.88 48.82 13.17
C MET A 501 -5.66 49.73 13.03
N LYS A 502 -4.48 49.30 13.49
CA LYS A 502 -3.21 50.03 13.34
C LYS A 502 -2.59 49.72 11.97
N PHE A 503 -3.31 50.08 10.90
CA PHE A 503 -3.00 49.64 9.55
C PHE A 503 -1.63 50.10 9.02
N GLU A 504 -1.17 51.31 9.39
CA GLU A 504 0.14 51.81 8.96
C GLU A 504 1.30 51.03 9.60
N GLU A 505 1.17 50.69 10.88
CA GLU A 505 2.19 49.91 11.59
C GLU A 505 2.17 48.46 11.11
N SER A 506 0.99 47.91 10.95
CA SER A 506 0.76 46.56 10.39
C SER A 506 1.37 46.45 8.98
N LEU A 507 1.13 47.44 8.11
CA LEU A 507 1.71 47.48 6.76
C LEU A 507 3.23 47.38 6.80
N LYS A 508 3.89 48.16 7.66
CA LYS A 508 5.36 48.14 7.80
C LYS A 508 5.86 46.73 8.23
N ARG A 509 5.13 46.08 9.16
CA ARG A 509 5.47 44.74 9.63
C ARG A 509 5.27 43.68 8.55
N PHE A 510 4.15 43.72 7.79
CA PHE A 510 3.93 42.80 6.67
C PHE A 510 4.98 43.01 5.57
N MET A 511 5.37 44.24 5.25
CA MET A 511 6.46 44.49 4.30
C MET A 511 7.78 43.86 4.79
N LYS A 512 8.11 44.02 6.07
CA LYS A 512 9.32 43.45 6.67
C LYS A 512 9.25 41.90 6.64
N SER A 513 8.12 41.31 6.98
CA SER A 513 7.93 39.87 6.90
C SER A 513 8.12 39.37 5.46
N ASN A 514 7.52 40.03 4.48
CA ASN A 514 7.62 39.67 3.07
C ASN A 514 9.04 39.77 2.51
N ASP A 515 9.83 40.75 3.00
CA ASP A 515 11.25 40.90 2.64
C ASP A 515 12.10 39.73 3.18
N ILE A 516 11.75 39.22 4.35
CA ILE A 516 12.44 38.09 4.99
C ILE A 516 12.08 36.75 4.32
N ILE A 517 10.76 36.50 4.16
CA ILE A 517 10.25 35.23 3.67
C ILE A 517 10.39 35.12 2.14
N LYS A 518 10.44 36.25 1.44
CA LYS A 518 10.46 36.44 -0.01
C LYS A 518 9.28 35.74 -0.74
N GLN A 519 8.53 36.51 -1.49
CA GLN A 519 7.37 36.04 -2.26
C GLN A 519 6.25 35.42 -1.40
N ASP A 520 6.13 35.83 -0.15
CA ASP A 520 5.06 35.37 0.73
C ASP A 520 3.70 35.97 0.32
N VAL A 521 2.86 35.14 -0.27
CA VAL A 521 1.54 35.56 -0.75
C VAL A 521 0.65 36.08 0.39
N PRO A 522 0.58 35.43 1.59
CA PRO A 522 -0.18 35.99 2.71
C PRO A 522 0.27 37.39 3.10
N SER A 523 1.58 37.62 3.23
CA SER A 523 2.09 39.00 3.52
C SER A 523 1.68 39.99 2.43
N SER A 524 1.79 39.61 1.16
CA SER A 524 1.41 40.48 0.04
C SER A 524 -0.08 40.83 0.06
N LEU A 525 -0.95 39.85 0.37
CA LEU A 525 -2.39 40.09 0.51
C LEU A 525 -2.71 41.11 1.62
N TYR A 526 -2.04 40.99 2.76
CA TYR A 526 -2.24 41.90 3.85
C TYR A 526 -1.65 43.29 3.56
N ILE A 527 -0.52 43.36 2.85
CA ILE A 527 0.03 44.63 2.37
C ILE A 527 -1.01 45.40 1.52
N ASP A 528 -1.67 44.69 0.60
CA ASP A 528 -2.69 45.30 -0.25
C ASP A 528 -3.94 45.69 0.54
N ARG A 529 -4.40 44.81 1.45
CA ARG A 529 -5.52 45.12 2.36
C ARG A 529 -5.22 46.33 3.26
N CYS A 530 -4.03 46.41 3.86
CA CYS A 530 -3.64 47.56 4.68
C CYS A 530 -3.66 48.85 3.87
N LYS A 531 -3.13 48.86 2.64
CA LYS A 531 -3.16 50.03 1.75
C LYS A 531 -4.59 50.46 1.44
N GLU A 532 -5.49 49.51 1.17
CA GLU A 532 -6.89 49.77 0.93
C GLU A 532 -7.58 50.35 2.18
N LEU A 533 -7.35 49.76 3.36
CA LEU A 533 -7.97 50.15 4.61
C LEU A 533 -7.41 51.49 5.19
N ILE A 534 -6.18 51.86 4.83
CA ILE A 534 -5.62 53.17 5.12
C ILE A 534 -6.35 54.23 4.28
N GLN A 535 -6.68 53.94 3.02
CA GLN A 535 -7.39 54.88 2.14
C GLN A 535 -8.89 54.92 2.44
N ASN A 536 -9.47 53.79 2.81
CA ASN A 536 -10.89 53.62 3.10
C ASN A 536 -11.04 52.93 4.48
N PRO A 537 -10.91 53.66 5.58
CA PRO A 537 -11.00 53.09 6.91
C PRO A 537 -12.34 52.43 7.16
N PRO A 538 -12.35 51.23 7.77
CA PRO A 538 -13.57 50.52 8.09
C PRO A 538 -14.32 51.23 9.25
N ALA A 539 -15.57 50.81 9.50
CA ALA A 539 -16.35 51.25 10.64
C ALA A 539 -15.72 50.76 11.97
N GLU A 540 -16.06 51.45 13.09
CA GLU A 540 -15.51 51.13 14.42
C GLU A 540 -15.84 49.69 14.91
N ASP A 541 -16.92 49.10 14.38
CA ASP A 541 -17.37 47.75 14.69
C ASP A 541 -16.77 46.67 13.76
N TRP A 542 -15.76 47.06 12.98
CA TRP A 542 -15.09 46.12 12.06
C TRP A 542 -14.39 45.01 12.82
N ASP A 543 -14.71 43.76 12.43
CA ASP A 543 -14.26 42.56 13.13
C ASP A 543 -12.90 42.00 12.64
N GLY A 544 -12.23 42.69 11.72
CA GLY A 544 -10.93 42.26 11.19
C GLY A 544 -10.98 41.01 10.27
N VAL A 545 -12.16 40.58 9.90
CA VAL A 545 -12.36 39.27 9.23
C VAL A 545 -12.51 39.43 7.72
N PHE A 546 -11.82 38.60 6.99
CA PHE A 546 -11.99 38.50 5.53
C PHE A 546 -13.20 37.66 5.16
N THR A 547 -14.12 38.20 4.38
CA THR A 547 -15.26 37.44 3.85
C THR A 547 -14.97 36.96 2.45
N ALA A 548 -14.81 35.63 2.28
CA ALA A 548 -14.57 35.01 0.98
C ALA A 548 -15.85 35.07 0.11
N LYS A 549 -15.81 35.81 -1.00
CA LYS A 549 -16.95 36.00 -1.93
C LYS A 549 -17.05 34.91 -3.01
N THR A 550 -16.01 34.12 -3.23
CA THR A 550 -15.93 33.07 -4.27
C THR A 550 -15.82 31.67 -3.66
N LYS A 551 -16.30 30.69 -4.47
CA LYS A 551 -16.09 29.25 -4.18
C LYS A 551 -14.63 28.89 -4.36
#